data_563e2ef42e384eecc875aed48346dfc5
#
_entry.id   563e2ef42e384eecc875aed48346dfc5
#
_cell.length_a   1.000
_cell.length_b   1.000
_cell.length_c   1.000
_cell.angle_alpha   90.00
_cell.angle_beta   90.00
_cell.angle_gamma   90.00
#
_symmetry.space_group_name_H-M   'P 1'
#
loop_
_entity.id
_entity.type
_entity.pdbx_description
1 polymer ?
#
loop_
_entity_poly.entity_id
_entity_poly.type
_entity_poly.pdbx_seq_one_letter_code
_entity_poly.pdbx_strand_id
1 'polypeptide(L)'
;MSEKSDLQRRIGECNAEIEQIKKDISDMESESMEFSGYSITLQGQESSVRNYDISYGQTWNRDLCDGAIEEQSYVGDGIHDVVDACATTIKELSACIEKAKQMIRDLQGEIERCKARIKAIEEEEERERERQRKRNR
;
A
#
# COMPACT_ATOMS: atom_id res chain seq x y z
N MET A 1 -7.48 -37.43 2.35
CA MET A 1 -6.41 -36.74 3.06
C MET A 1 -6.83 -36.46 4.49
N SER A 2 -5.90 -36.47 5.41
CA SER A 2 -6.20 -36.20 6.81
C SER A 2 -6.47 -34.71 7.07
N GLU A 3 -7.18 -34.41 8.12
CA GLU A 3 -7.41 -33.06 8.59
C GLU A 3 -6.07 -32.35 8.87
N LYS A 4 -5.14 -33.05 9.52
CA LYS A 4 -3.80 -32.51 9.83
C LYS A 4 -3.06 -32.12 8.55
N SER A 5 -3.10 -32.95 7.53
CA SER A 5 -2.46 -32.68 6.22
C SER A 5 -3.09 -31.46 5.54
N ASP A 6 -4.41 -31.34 5.58
CA ASP A 6 -5.14 -30.19 5.03
C ASP A 6 -4.78 -28.88 5.76
N LEU A 7 -4.65 -28.94 7.08
CA LEU A 7 -4.24 -27.79 7.89
C LEU A 7 -2.82 -27.36 7.58
N GLN A 8 -1.90 -28.30 7.41
CA GLN A 8 -0.51 -28.02 7.03
C GLN A 8 -0.45 -27.36 5.66
N ARG A 9 -1.24 -27.83 4.72
CA ARG A 9 -1.36 -27.23 3.39
C ARG A 9 -1.89 -25.80 3.49
N ARG A 10 -2.91 -25.57 4.31
CA ARG A 10 -3.48 -24.24 4.50
C ARG A 10 -2.47 -23.26 5.10
N ILE A 11 -1.66 -23.71 6.04
CA ILE A 11 -0.55 -22.91 6.60
C ILE A 11 0.41 -22.48 5.49
N GLY A 12 0.78 -23.42 4.61
CA GLY A 12 1.66 -23.12 3.48
C GLY A 12 1.05 -22.08 2.53
N GLU A 13 -0.24 -22.23 2.24
CA GLU A 13 -0.97 -21.26 1.40
C GLU A 13 -1.00 -19.87 2.05
N CYS A 14 -1.30 -19.80 3.34
CA CYS A 14 -1.31 -18.53 4.09
C CYS A 14 0.07 -17.86 4.07
N ASN A 15 1.13 -18.62 4.27
CA ASN A 15 2.49 -18.08 4.22
C ASN A 15 2.83 -17.53 2.83
N ALA A 16 2.43 -18.22 1.78
CA ALA A 16 2.65 -17.76 0.40
C ALA A 16 1.87 -16.46 0.12
N GLU A 17 0.62 -16.38 0.58
CA GLU A 17 -0.19 -15.16 0.45
C GLU A 17 0.43 -14.00 1.20
N ILE A 18 0.92 -14.23 2.43
CA ILE A 18 1.58 -13.20 3.24
C ILE A 18 2.80 -12.65 2.51
N GLU A 19 3.64 -13.52 1.93
CA GLU A 19 4.83 -13.08 1.19
C GLU A 19 4.46 -12.23 -0.03
N GLN A 20 3.39 -12.61 -0.75
CA GLN A 20 2.92 -11.82 -1.88
C GLN A 20 2.38 -10.47 -1.42
N ILE A 21 1.61 -10.42 -0.34
CA ILE A 21 1.07 -9.18 0.21
C ILE A 21 2.20 -8.23 0.67
N LYS A 22 3.24 -8.78 1.31
CA LYS A 22 4.42 -7.99 1.71
C LYS A 22 5.10 -7.34 0.51
N LYS A 23 5.20 -8.07 -0.60
CA LYS A 23 5.75 -7.55 -1.84
C LYS A 23 4.87 -6.43 -2.41
N ASP A 24 3.56 -6.62 -2.40
CA ASP A 24 2.60 -5.62 -2.85
C ASP A 24 2.68 -4.35 -2.00
N ILE A 25 2.84 -4.48 -0.69
CA ILE A 25 3.04 -3.34 0.22
C ILE A 25 4.31 -2.57 -0.15
N SER A 26 5.41 -3.30 -0.38
CA SER A 26 6.69 -2.69 -0.78
C SER A 26 6.54 -1.90 -2.08
N ASP A 27 5.83 -2.45 -3.06
CA ASP A 27 5.57 -1.78 -4.34
C ASP A 27 4.72 -0.52 -4.14
N MET A 28 3.68 -0.59 -3.31
CA MET A 28 2.83 0.56 -3.00
C MET A 28 3.58 1.66 -2.26
N GLU A 29 4.47 1.29 -1.34
CA GLU A 29 5.33 2.23 -0.63
C GLU A 29 6.27 2.95 -1.60
N SER A 30 6.85 2.22 -2.55
CA SER A 30 7.71 2.80 -3.59
C SER A 30 6.95 3.78 -4.48
N GLU A 31 5.74 3.42 -4.90
CA GLU A 31 4.88 4.31 -5.69
C GLU A 31 4.51 5.57 -4.90
N SER A 32 4.20 5.43 -3.62
CA SER A 32 3.88 6.56 -2.75
C SER A 32 5.06 7.53 -2.66
N MET A 33 6.28 7.03 -2.55
CA MET A 33 7.49 7.85 -2.54
C MET A 33 7.69 8.57 -3.88
N GLU A 34 7.44 7.90 -5.00
CA GLU A 34 7.52 8.53 -6.33
C GLU A 34 6.53 9.68 -6.47
N PHE A 35 5.27 9.48 -6.06
CA PHE A 35 4.25 10.53 -6.10
C PHE A 35 4.62 11.71 -5.19
N SER A 36 5.21 11.44 -4.03
CA SER A 36 5.72 12.50 -3.15
C SER A 36 6.83 13.31 -3.83
N GLY A 37 7.74 12.64 -4.54
CA GLY A 37 8.79 13.29 -5.32
C GLY A 37 8.21 14.15 -6.44
N TYR A 38 7.26 13.64 -7.18
CA TYR A 38 6.59 14.39 -8.25
C TYR A 38 5.85 15.61 -7.68
N SER A 39 5.18 15.45 -6.55
CA SER A 39 4.46 16.53 -5.88
C SER A 39 5.40 17.67 -5.49
N ILE A 40 6.56 17.36 -4.93
CA ILE A 40 7.57 18.35 -4.55
C ILE A 40 8.07 19.11 -5.79
N THR A 41 8.39 18.38 -6.86
CA THR A 41 8.86 18.98 -8.13
C THR A 41 7.79 19.91 -8.71
N LEU A 42 6.54 19.46 -8.74
CA LEU A 42 5.42 20.24 -9.28
C LEU A 42 5.14 21.48 -8.45
N GLN A 43 5.23 21.38 -7.13
CA GLN A 43 5.09 22.56 -6.24
C GLN A 43 6.15 23.61 -6.54
N GLY A 44 7.38 23.17 -6.78
CA GLY A 44 8.46 24.08 -7.20
C GLY A 44 8.17 24.73 -8.55
N GLN A 45 7.66 23.98 -9.50
CA GLN A 45 7.26 24.50 -10.82
C GLN A 45 6.09 25.47 -10.72
N GLU A 46 5.09 25.15 -9.90
CA GLU A 46 3.96 26.03 -9.64
C GLU A 46 4.45 27.38 -9.11
N SER A 47 5.32 27.33 -8.10
CA SER A 47 5.91 28.53 -7.49
C SER A 47 6.67 29.36 -8.52
N SER A 48 7.49 28.71 -9.35
CA SER A 48 8.25 29.38 -10.41
C SER A 48 7.35 30.05 -11.43
N VAL A 49 6.29 29.37 -11.85
CA VAL A 49 5.32 29.92 -12.82
C VAL A 49 4.58 31.11 -12.22
N ARG A 50 4.06 30.98 -11.00
CA ARG A 50 3.27 32.03 -10.36
C ARG A 50 4.10 33.27 -10.02
N ASN A 51 5.39 33.10 -9.73
CA ASN A 51 6.29 34.18 -9.29
C ASN A 51 7.05 34.81 -10.46
N TYR A 52 6.92 34.28 -11.67
CA TYR A 52 7.56 34.85 -12.83
C TYR A 52 6.95 36.23 -13.15
N ASP A 53 7.80 37.23 -13.24
CA ASP A 53 7.35 38.60 -13.54
C ASP A 53 7.23 38.80 -15.06
N ILE A 54 6.02 38.62 -15.57
CA ILE A 54 5.72 38.75 -17.00
C ILE A 54 5.90 40.21 -17.47
N SER A 55 5.73 41.17 -16.57
CA SER A 55 5.86 42.57 -16.90
C SER A 55 7.32 43.06 -16.96
N TYR A 56 8.28 42.22 -16.56
CA TYR A 56 9.69 42.55 -16.55
C TYR A 56 10.21 42.84 -17.96
N GLY A 57 10.88 43.99 -18.14
CA GLY A 57 11.39 44.41 -19.42
C GLY A 57 10.47 45.32 -20.23
N GLN A 58 9.20 45.43 -19.88
CA GLN A 58 8.22 46.45 -20.32
C GLN A 58 8.06 46.65 -21.83
N THR A 59 8.24 45.62 -22.62
CA THR A 59 8.01 45.67 -24.08
C THR A 59 6.61 45.25 -24.49
N TRP A 60 5.82 44.81 -23.53
CA TRP A 60 4.50 44.28 -23.76
C TRP A 60 3.45 45.35 -23.94
N ASN A 61 2.59 45.19 -24.93
CA ASN A 61 1.32 45.89 -24.99
C ASN A 61 0.50 45.48 -23.76
N ARG A 62 -0.23 46.42 -23.17
CA ARG A 62 -1.02 46.18 -21.95
C ARG A 62 -1.98 44.99 -22.08
N ASP A 63 -2.70 44.90 -23.19
CA ASP A 63 -3.66 43.82 -23.41
C ASP A 63 -2.96 42.48 -23.53
N LEU A 64 -1.80 42.43 -24.19
CA LEU A 64 -0.99 41.21 -24.30
C LEU A 64 -0.41 40.81 -22.93
N CYS A 65 0.01 41.76 -22.15
CA CYS A 65 0.52 41.53 -20.80
C CYS A 65 -0.57 40.97 -19.88
N ASP A 66 -1.76 41.57 -19.90
CA ASP A 66 -2.90 41.10 -19.11
C ASP A 66 -3.32 39.66 -19.53
N GLY A 67 -3.34 39.40 -20.85
CA GLY A 67 -3.63 38.07 -21.35
C GLY A 67 -2.58 37.03 -20.90
N ALA A 68 -1.32 37.41 -20.92
CA ALA A 68 -0.22 36.54 -20.45
C ALA A 68 -0.32 36.29 -18.95
N ILE A 69 -0.73 37.24 -18.15
CA ILE A 69 -0.95 37.07 -16.70
C ILE A 69 -2.09 36.11 -16.44
N GLU A 70 -3.18 36.20 -17.21
CA GLU A 70 -4.29 35.24 -17.11
C GLU A 70 -3.85 33.81 -17.47
N GLU A 71 -3.06 33.65 -18.53
CA GLU A 71 -2.50 32.36 -18.92
C GLU A 71 -1.57 31.82 -17.84
N GLN A 72 -0.75 32.67 -17.25
CA GLN A 72 0.13 32.29 -16.15
C GLN A 72 -0.66 31.75 -14.95
N SER A 73 -1.72 32.44 -14.56
CA SER A 73 -2.60 31.98 -13.48
C SER A 73 -3.24 30.64 -13.82
N TYR A 74 -3.71 30.49 -15.05
CA TYR A 74 -4.34 29.25 -15.55
C TYR A 74 -3.36 28.07 -15.48
N VAL A 75 -2.12 28.28 -15.93
CA VAL A 75 -1.07 27.24 -15.86
C VAL A 75 -0.75 26.88 -14.42
N GLY A 76 -0.61 27.89 -13.55
CA GLY A 76 -0.37 27.66 -12.13
C GLY A 76 -1.48 26.86 -11.48
N ASP A 77 -2.72 27.17 -11.79
CA ASP A 77 -3.89 26.42 -11.28
C ASP A 77 -3.90 24.98 -11.80
N GLY A 78 -3.53 24.75 -13.05
CA GLY A 78 -3.43 23.41 -13.62
C GLY A 78 -2.37 22.57 -12.93
N ILE A 79 -1.21 23.17 -12.63
CA ILE A 79 -0.15 22.48 -11.87
C ILE A 79 -0.65 22.16 -10.47
N HIS A 80 -1.32 23.10 -9.83
CA HIS A 80 -1.88 22.88 -8.48
C HIS A 80 -2.87 21.72 -8.45
N ASP A 81 -3.72 21.61 -9.46
CA ASP A 81 -4.67 20.48 -9.58
C ASP A 81 -3.96 19.14 -9.65
N VAL A 82 -2.84 19.07 -10.36
CA VAL A 82 -2.03 17.84 -10.44
C VAL A 82 -1.37 17.54 -9.08
N VAL A 83 -0.91 18.57 -8.36
CA VAL A 83 -0.38 18.40 -7.00
C VAL A 83 -1.46 17.81 -6.08
N ASP A 84 -2.68 18.31 -6.16
CA ASP A 84 -3.82 17.80 -5.39
C ASP A 84 -4.12 16.33 -5.75
N ALA A 85 -4.07 16.01 -7.04
CA ALA A 85 -4.25 14.63 -7.50
C ALA A 85 -3.18 13.69 -6.94
N CYS A 86 -1.93 14.14 -6.88
CA CYS A 86 -0.84 13.38 -6.26
C CYS A 86 -1.12 13.14 -4.78
N ALA A 87 -1.57 14.16 -4.06
CA ALA A 87 -1.91 14.04 -2.64
C ALA A 87 -3.03 13.02 -2.41
N THR A 88 -4.05 13.03 -3.26
CA THR A 88 -5.16 12.07 -3.20
C THR A 88 -4.66 10.66 -3.46
N THR A 89 -3.81 10.46 -4.46
CA THR A 89 -3.24 9.15 -4.80
C THR A 89 -2.39 8.62 -3.64
N ILE A 90 -1.58 9.46 -3.01
CA ILE A 90 -0.77 9.07 -1.83
C ILE A 90 -1.68 8.61 -0.70
N LYS A 91 -2.77 9.32 -0.47
CA LYS A 91 -3.76 8.97 0.57
C LYS A 91 -4.42 7.62 0.29
N GLU A 92 -4.80 7.38 -0.96
CA GLU A 92 -5.40 6.11 -1.40
C GLU A 92 -4.41 4.96 -1.26
N LEU A 93 -3.14 5.17 -1.63
CA LEU A 93 -2.08 4.16 -1.45
C LEU A 93 -1.89 3.85 0.04
N SER A 94 -1.88 4.87 0.89
CA SER A 94 -1.77 4.68 2.34
C SER A 94 -2.90 3.82 2.89
N ALA A 95 -4.13 4.06 2.44
CA ALA A 95 -5.30 3.27 2.84
C ALA A 95 -5.18 1.82 2.36
N CYS A 96 -4.71 1.61 1.13
CA CYS A 96 -4.48 0.26 0.58
C CYS A 96 -3.40 -0.49 1.35
N ILE A 97 -2.32 0.20 1.72
CA ILE A 97 -1.24 -0.38 2.53
C ILE A 97 -1.78 -0.84 3.89
N GLU A 98 -2.60 -0.02 4.55
CA GLU A 98 -3.19 -0.39 5.84
C GLU A 98 -4.12 -1.60 5.72
N LYS A 99 -4.92 -1.68 4.65
CA LYS A 99 -5.75 -2.85 4.36
C LYS A 99 -4.89 -4.10 4.15
N ALA A 100 -3.81 -3.97 3.39
CA ALA A 100 -2.90 -5.08 3.13
C ALA A 100 -2.25 -5.58 4.42
N LYS A 101 -1.85 -4.67 5.30
CA LYS A 101 -1.30 -5.02 6.62
C LYS A 101 -2.33 -5.77 7.46
N GLN A 102 -3.60 -5.36 7.40
CA GLN A 102 -4.67 -6.06 8.11
C GLN A 102 -4.87 -7.47 7.56
N MET A 103 -4.81 -7.64 6.23
CA MET A 103 -4.90 -8.96 5.60
C MET A 103 -3.78 -9.88 6.09
N ILE A 104 -2.57 -9.36 6.24
CA ILE A 104 -1.45 -10.14 6.81
C ILE A 104 -1.77 -10.58 8.23
N ARG A 105 -2.28 -9.67 9.06
CA ARG A 105 -2.65 -10.02 10.45
C ARG A 105 -3.72 -11.10 10.49
N ASP A 106 -4.72 -11.01 9.62
CA ASP A 106 -5.79 -11.99 9.53
C ASP A 106 -5.25 -13.37 9.12
N LEU A 107 -4.35 -13.41 8.14
CA LEU A 107 -3.70 -14.65 7.70
C LEU A 107 -2.80 -15.23 8.78
N GLN A 108 -2.07 -14.39 9.51
CA GLN A 108 -1.26 -14.84 10.66
C GLN A 108 -2.14 -15.45 11.75
N GLY A 109 -3.31 -14.86 12.01
CA GLY A 109 -4.30 -15.40 12.94
C GLY A 109 -4.81 -16.76 12.48
N GLU A 110 -5.08 -16.92 11.19
CA GLU A 110 -5.49 -18.21 10.61
C GLU A 110 -4.40 -19.27 10.78
N ILE A 111 -3.14 -18.91 10.51
CA ILE A 111 -1.99 -19.81 10.71
C ILE A 111 -1.94 -20.28 12.16
N GLU A 112 -2.09 -19.37 13.12
CA GLU A 112 -2.05 -19.72 14.54
C GLU A 112 -3.19 -20.65 14.92
N ARG A 113 -4.40 -20.43 14.38
CA ARG A 113 -5.53 -21.35 14.60
C ARG A 113 -5.26 -22.74 14.01
N CYS A 114 -4.68 -22.80 12.80
CA CYS A 114 -4.31 -24.08 12.19
C CYS A 114 -3.27 -24.81 13.02
N LYS A 115 -2.25 -24.10 13.50
CA LYS A 115 -1.21 -24.69 14.36
C LYS A 115 -1.79 -25.23 15.66
N ALA A 116 -2.68 -24.46 16.29
CA ALA A 116 -3.33 -24.88 17.53
C ALA A 116 -4.18 -26.15 17.30
N ARG A 117 -4.88 -26.23 16.18
CA ARG A 117 -5.69 -27.41 15.84
C ARG A 117 -4.80 -28.63 15.56
N ILE A 118 -3.70 -28.45 14.84
CA ILE A 118 -2.72 -29.54 14.60
C ILE A 118 -2.19 -30.06 15.92
N LYS A 119 -1.82 -29.16 16.83
CA LYS A 119 -1.32 -29.54 18.16
C LYS A 119 -2.36 -30.34 18.92
N ALA A 120 -3.63 -29.92 18.89
CA ALA A 120 -4.72 -30.65 19.54
C ALA A 120 -4.89 -32.05 18.96
N ILE A 121 -4.80 -32.19 17.63
CA ILE A 121 -4.89 -33.48 16.94
C ILE A 121 -3.73 -34.39 17.37
N GLU A 122 -2.51 -33.87 17.41
CA GLU A 122 -1.31 -34.62 17.80
C GLU A 122 -1.40 -35.09 19.24
N GLU A 123 -1.88 -34.25 20.14
CA GLU A 123 -2.10 -34.62 21.55
C GLU A 123 -3.15 -35.71 21.68
N GLU A 124 -4.23 -35.65 20.90
CA GLU A 124 -5.27 -36.67 20.89
C GLU A 124 -4.74 -37.99 20.37
N GLU A 125 -3.95 -37.96 19.27
CA GLU A 125 -3.31 -39.16 18.72
C GLU A 125 -2.37 -39.81 19.76
N GLU A 126 -1.62 -39.02 20.49
CA GLU A 126 -0.73 -39.51 21.54
C GLU A 126 -1.52 -40.15 22.68
N ARG A 127 -2.61 -39.55 23.11
CA ARG A 127 -3.49 -40.15 24.14
C ARG A 127 -4.07 -41.46 23.67
N GLU A 128 -4.46 -41.57 22.39
CA GLU A 128 -4.97 -42.80 21.82
C GLU A 128 -3.90 -43.92 21.79
N ARG A 129 -2.69 -43.57 21.39
CA ARG A 129 -1.56 -44.51 21.41
C ARG A 129 -1.29 -45.02 22.83
N GLU A 130 -1.35 -44.14 23.83
CA GLU A 130 -1.18 -44.52 25.24
C GLU A 130 -2.29 -45.49 25.69
N ARG A 131 -3.54 -45.23 25.33
CA ARG A 131 -4.67 -46.10 25.64
C ARG A 131 -4.49 -47.48 25.02
N GLN A 132 -4.03 -47.53 23.77
CA GLN A 132 -3.79 -48.83 23.09
C GLN A 132 -2.62 -49.60 23.73
N ARG A 133 -1.56 -48.90 24.10
CA ARG A 133 -0.44 -49.54 24.83
C ARG A 133 -0.90 -50.16 26.13
N LYS A 134 -1.77 -49.48 26.88
CA LYS A 134 -2.31 -49.99 28.15
C LYS A 134 -3.22 -51.20 27.93
N ARG A 135 -4.00 -51.20 26.83
CA ARG A 135 -4.86 -52.36 26.49
C ARG A 135 -4.05 -53.60 26.16
N ASN A 136 -2.91 -53.40 25.51
CA ASN A 136 -2.10 -54.54 25.02
C ASN A 136 -1.13 -55.10 26.08
N ARG A 137 -1.19 -54.63 27.29
CA ARG A 137 -0.41 -55.15 28.42
C ARG A 137 -1.08 -56.35 29.12
#